data_7ddf3b169d57fd60cf7904bbe8884fb4
#
_entry.id   7ddf3b169d57fd60cf7904bbe8884fb4
#
_cell.length_a   1.000
_cell.length_b   1.000
_cell.length_c   1.000
_cell.angle_alpha   90.00
_cell.angle_beta   90.00
_cell.angle_gamma   90.00
#
_symmetry.space_group_name_H-M   'P 1'
#
loop_
_entity.id
_entity.type
_entity.pdbx_description
1 polymer ?
#
loop_
_entity_poly.entity_id
_entity_poly.type
_entity_poly.pdbx_seq_one_letter_code
_entity_poly.pdbx_strand_id
1 'polypeptide(L)'
;GLIQQASVRTDAFLADNTPAGHGIGEIELNGENGLELKLAGNIKNVVNRTPESALSISSGRVDTITVDEKAVDSTLEISSGAEADHVNLDVGTTVTGDGDIGDLVVNAPGSNVSMLPDQIVIRPGDTANIDGENMDSEAAAESSADPRLLSGYPKITDLAPSSATAQFSGNKRGTVYWAVTSVTAEDSSVRLAISRWLSAKA
;
A
#
# COMPACT_ATOMS: atom_id res chain seq x y z
N GLY A 1 -27.53 9.57 -12.97
CA GLY A 1 -26.79 10.69 -13.56
C GLY A 1 -25.39 10.72 -13.00
N LEU A 2 -24.44 11.14 -13.80
CA LEU A 2 -23.03 11.29 -13.42
C LEU A 2 -22.87 12.62 -12.68
N ILE A 3 -22.24 12.59 -11.50
CA ILE A 3 -21.77 13.78 -10.80
C ILE A 3 -20.32 14.01 -11.27
N GLN A 4 -20.08 15.08 -12.02
CA GLN A 4 -18.73 15.35 -12.51
C GLN A 4 -17.80 15.82 -11.39
N GLN A 5 -18.29 16.69 -10.50
CA GLN A 5 -17.55 17.22 -9.37
C GLN A 5 -18.49 17.49 -8.20
N ALA A 6 -18.06 17.17 -7.00
CA ALA A 6 -18.71 17.50 -5.74
C ALA A 6 -17.73 18.22 -4.81
N SER A 7 -18.14 19.38 -4.27
CA SER A 7 -17.37 20.09 -3.24
C SER A 7 -18.01 19.84 -1.88
N VAL A 8 -17.24 19.28 -0.95
CA VAL A 8 -17.66 18.95 0.41
C VAL A 8 -17.10 19.98 1.37
N ARG A 9 -17.98 20.67 2.10
CA ARG A 9 -17.64 21.75 3.03
C ARG A 9 -18.14 21.55 4.45
N THR A 10 -18.77 20.41 4.69
CA THR A 10 -19.29 19.98 5.98
C THR A 10 -19.19 18.46 6.03
N ASP A 11 -19.27 17.88 7.21
CA ASP A 11 -19.28 16.44 7.41
C ASP A 11 -20.29 15.76 6.48
N ALA A 12 -19.86 14.70 5.83
CA ALA A 12 -20.66 14.01 4.84
C ALA A 12 -20.36 12.51 4.76
N PHE A 13 -21.37 11.77 4.33
CA PHE A 13 -21.22 10.43 3.80
C PHE A 13 -21.68 10.43 2.34
N LEU A 14 -20.78 10.05 1.43
CA LEU A 14 -21.08 9.95 0.00
C LEU A 14 -20.89 8.49 -0.44
N ALA A 15 -21.91 7.95 -1.10
CA ALA A 15 -21.84 6.61 -1.64
C ALA A 15 -22.12 6.60 -3.15
N ASP A 16 -21.25 5.98 -3.90
CA ASP A 16 -21.48 5.67 -5.30
C ASP A 16 -22.00 4.23 -5.44
N ASN A 17 -23.27 4.09 -5.77
CA ASN A 17 -23.93 2.80 -5.99
C ASN A 17 -24.11 2.48 -7.48
N THR A 18 -23.37 3.11 -8.38
CA THR A 18 -23.43 2.81 -9.82
C THR A 18 -22.95 1.38 -10.09
N PRO A 19 -23.71 0.57 -10.87
CA PRO A 19 -23.35 -0.85 -11.08
C PRO A 19 -22.05 -1.07 -11.85
N ALA A 20 -21.60 -0.08 -12.60
CA ALA A 20 -20.35 -0.14 -13.37
C ALA A 20 -19.80 1.27 -13.62
N GLY A 21 -18.47 1.41 -13.48
CA GLY A 21 -17.77 2.68 -13.64
C GLY A 21 -17.89 3.57 -12.41
N HIS A 22 -17.68 4.87 -12.60
CA HIS A 22 -17.71 5.88 -11.55
C HIS A 22 -18.96 6.76 -11.72
N GLY A 23 -19.83 6.79 -10.73
CA GLY A 23 -20.95 7.73 -10.67
C GLY A 23 -20.52 9.12 -10.22
N ILE A 24 -19.38 9.21 -9.52
CA ILE A 24 -18.78 10.47 -9.05
C ILE A 24 -17.38 10.60 -9.66
N GLY A 25 -17.16 11.66 -10.44
CA GLY A 25 -15.89 11.93 -11.11
C GLY A 25 -14.84 12.49 -10.16
N GLU A 26 -15.17 13.54 -9.41
CA GLU A 26 -14.25 14.17 -8.46
C GLU A 26 -14.99 14.61 -7.19
N ILE A 27 -14.34 14.38 -6.05
CA ILE A 27 -14.78 14.91 -4.75
C ILE A 27 -13.65 15.79 -4.22
N GLU A 28 -13.97 17.02 -3.90
CA GLU A 28 -13.04 17.97 -3.29
C GLU A 28 -13.50 18.30 -1.86
N LEU A 29 -12.64 17.99 -0.86
CA LEU A 29 -12.80 18.49 0.49
C LEU A 29 -12.18 19.88 0.54
N ASN A 30 -13.02 20.87 0.79
CA ASN A 30 -12.60 22.27 0.79
C ASN A 30 -13.47 23.04 1.79
N GLY A 31 -13.43 22.65 3.04
CA GLY A 31 -14.23 23.19 4.13
C GLY A 31 -13.38 23.79 5.25
N GLU A 32 -14.00 23.93 6.39
CA GLU A 32 -13.34 24.34 7.64
C GLU A 32 -12.55 23.17 8.24
N ASN A 33 -11.63 23.45 9.16
CA ASN A 33 -10.82 22.45 9.85
C ASN A 33 -11.68 21.38 10.56
N GLY A 34 -11.17 20.17 10.66
CA GLY A 34 -11.80 19.09 11.40
C GLY A 34 -12.95 18.40 10.68
N LEU A 35 -13.04 18.51 9.35
CA LEU A 35 -14.10 17.95 8.54
C LEU A 35 -13.97 16.43 8.41
N GLU A 36 -15.09 15.72 8.59
CA GLU A 36 -15.15 14.27 8.39
C GLU A 36 -15.86 13.91 7.08
N LEU A 37 -15.18 13.18 6.19
CA LEU A 37 -15.79 12.64 4.99
C LEU A 37 -15.63 11.12 4.95
N LYS A 38 -16.77 10.44 4.84
CA LYS A 38 -16.82 9.00 4.63
C LYS A 38 -17.30 8.67 3.22
N LEU A 39 -16.57 7.80 2.54
CA LEU A 39 -16.82 7.41 1.16
C LEU A 39 -17.12 5.91 1.06
N ALA A 40 -17.97 5.53 0.11
CA ALA A 40 -18.24 4.15 -0.27
C ALA A 40 -18.51 4.04 -1.77
N GLY A 41 -18.17 2.89 -2.35
CA GLY A 41 -18.37 2.63 -3.79
C GLY A 41 -17.21 3.07 -4.65
N ASN A 42 -17.45 3.24 -5.97
CA ASN A 42 -16.40 3.48 -6.94
C ASN A 42 -16.31 4.97 -7.29
N ILE A 43 -15.25 5.62 -6.83
CA ILE A 43 -15.04 7.06 -6.99
C ILE A 43 -13.75 7.26 -7.80
N LYS A 44 -13.78 8.18 -8.74
CA LYS A 44 -12.62 8.38 -9.60
C LYS A 44 -11.52 9.18 -8.90
N ASN A 45 -11.81 10.39 -8.43
CA ASN A 45 -10.81 11.25 -7.81
C ASN A 45 -11.32 11.83 -6.49
N VAL A 46 -10.43 11.89 -5.50
CA VAL A 46 -10.66 12.60 -4.23
C VAL A 46 -9.48 13.53 -3.97
N VAL A 47 -9.76 14.79 -3.74
CA VAL A 47 -8.75 15.80 -3.38
C VAL A 47 -9.09 16.37 -2.01
N ASN A 48 -8.25 16.14 -1.03
CA ASN A 48 -8.40 16.70 0.31
C ASN A 48 -7.54 17.96 0.45
N ARG A 49 -8.17 19.12 0.69
CA ARG A 49 -7.54 20.41 0.97
C ARG A 49 -7.90 20.99 2.32
N THR A 50 -8.55 20.20 3.15
CA THR A 50 -9.05 20.64 4.46
C THR A 50 -8.08 20.23 5.56
N PRO A 51 -7.56 21.17 6.35
CA PRO A 51 -6.71 20.85 7.51
C PRO A 51 -7.48 20.06 8.56
N GLU A 52 -6.75 19.25 9.35
CA GLU A 52 -7.27 18.45 10.48
C GLU A 52 -8.46 17.53 10.09
N SER A 53 -8.62 17.25 8.80
CA SER A 53 -9.75 16.47 8.30
C SER A 53 -9.54 14.96 8.44
N ALA A 54 -10.63 14.22 8.54
CA ALA A 54 -10.66 12.77 8.51
C ALA A 54 -11.38 12.28 7.26
N LEU A 55 -10.62 11.69 6.34
CA LEU A 55 -11.14 11.03 5.15
C LEU A 55 -11.15 9.52 5.36
N SER A 56 -12.30 8.86 5.19
CA SER A 56 -12.37 7.39 5.26
C SER A 56 -13.02 6.77 4.03
N ILE A 57 -12.37 5.73 3.49
CA ILE A 57 -12.89 4.89 2.43
C ILE A 57 -13.40 3.60 3.08
N SER A 58 -14.72 3.47 3.19
CA SER A 58 -15.34 2.36 3.91
C SER A 58 -15.57 1.12 3.08
N SER A 59 -15.66 1.25 1.75
CA SER A 59 -15.78 0.14 0.80
C SER A 59 -15.63 0.63 -0.63
N GLY A 60 -15.34 -0.30 -1.55
CA GLY A 60 -15.22 0.00 -2.99
C GLY A 60 -13.83 0.48 -3.36
N ARG A 61 -13.72 1.21 -4.46
CA ARG A 61 -12.43 1.61 -5.06
C ARG A 61 -12.39 3.10 -5.36
N VAL A 62 -11.27 3.71 -5.04
CA VAL A 62 -10.95 5.08 -5.45
C VAL A 62 -9.73 5.04 -6.36
N ASP A 63 -9.85 5.57 -7.60
CA ASP A 63 -8.73 5.54 -8.54
C ASP A 63 -7.58 6.44 -8.05
N THR A 64 -7.89 7.66 -7.58
CA THR A 64 -6.85 8.59 -7.10
C THR A 64 -7.30 9.35 -5.86
N ILE A 65 -6.46 9.34 -4.84
CA ILE A 65 -6.60 10.17 -3.64
C ILE A 65 -5.39 11.12 -3.59
N THR A 66 -5.63 12.42 -3.45
CA THR A 66 -4.58 13.40 -3.22
C THR A 66 -4.84 14.11 -1.89
N VAL A 67 -3.89 14.02 -0.98
CA VAL A 67 -3.84 14.84 0.24
C VAL A 67 -2.94 16.03 -0.06
N ASP A 68 -3.56 17.15 -0.38
CA ASP A 68 -2.93 18.40 -0.81
C ASP A 68 -2.10 19.04 0.32
N GLU A 69 -1.11 19.84 0.00
CA GLU A 69 -0.24 20.55 0.96
C GLU A 69 -0.99 21.36 2.03
N LYS A 70 -2.22 21.75 1.75
CA LYS A 70 -3.09 22.50 2.66
C LYS A 70 -3.74 21.61 3.74
N ALA A 71 -3.86 20.31 3.49
CA ALA A 71 -4.53 19.36 4.39
C ALA A 71 -3.62 18.91 5.54
N VAL A 72 -2.99 19.87 6.22
CA VAL A 72 -2.10 19.59 7.36
C VAL A 72 -2.85 18.86 8.47
N ASP A 73 -2.16 17.94 9.17
CA ASP A 73 -2.69 17.15 10.29
C ASP A 73 -3.95 16.32 9.92
N SER A 74 -4.14 16.02 8.64
CA SER A 74 -5.25 15.19 8.19
C SER A 74 -4.95 13.69 8.30
N THR A 75 -6.03 12.90 8.34
CA THR A 75 -5.97 11.45 8.37
C THR A 75 -6.70 10.83 7.18
N LEU A 76 -6.20 9.71 6.71
CA LEU A 76 -6.84 8.87 5.68
C LEU A 76 -7.00 7.46 6.23
N GLU A 77 -8.22 6.95 6.26
CA GLU A 77 -8.51 5.56 6.60
C GLU A 77 -8.99 4.79 5.37
N ILE A 78 -8.36 3.65 5.09
CA ILE A 78 -8.79 2.73 4.04
C ILE A 78 -9.20 1.43 4.72
N SER A 79 -10.52 1.20 4.83
CA SER A 79 -11.07 0.06 5.56
C SER A 79 -10.82 -1.25 4.81
N SER A 80 -10.87 -2.36 5.52
CA SER A 80 -10.74 -3.70 4.92
C SER A 80 -11.74 -3.91 3.78
N GLY A 81 -11.23 -4.34 2.62
CA GLY A 81 -12.01 -4.53 1.39
C GLY A 81 -12.28 -3.24 0.60
N ALA A 82 -11.73 -2.10 1.04
CA ALA A 82 -11.61 -0.91 0.22
C ALA A 82 -10.25 -0.85 -0.45
N GLU A 83 -10.17 -0.22 -1.61
CA GLU A 83 -8.97 -0.10 -2.43
C GLU A 83 -8.75 1.36 -2.88
N ALA A 84 -7.51 1.82 -2.85
CA ALA A 84 -7.07 3.05 -3.48
C ALA A 84 -5.95 2.75 -4.47
N ASP A 85 -6.17 3.03 -5.76
CA ASP A 85 -5.16 2.69 -6.77
C ASP A 85 -3.92 3.57 -6.65
N HIS A 86 -4.15 4.89 -6.50
CA HIS A 86 -3.08 5.87 -6.40
C HIS A 86 -3.34 6.80 -5.21
N VAL A 87 -2.39 6.88 -4.30
CA VAL A 87 -2.43 7.80 -3.14
C VAL A 87 -1.24 8.74 -3.22
N ASN A 88 -1.52 10.05 -3.32
CA ASN A 88 -0.52 11.11 -3.31
C ASN A 88 -0.59 11.87 -1.99
N LEU A 89 0.51 11.92 -1.25
CA LEU A 89 0.65 12.63 0.02
C LEU A 89 1.58 13.83 -0.17
N ASP A 90 1.01 15.02 -0.39
CA ASP A 90 1.76 16.26 -0.57
C ASP A 90 2.04 16.96 0.77
N VAL A 91 1.57 16.39 1.86
CA VAL A 91 1.82 16.81 3.26
C VAL A 91 1.94 15.57 4.15
N GLY A 92 2.61 15.70 5.29
CA GLY A 92 2.70 14.64 6.28
C GLY A 92 1.31 14.17 6.74
N THR A 93 0.96 12.93 6.45
CA THR A 93 -0.38 12.36 6.64
C THR A 93 -0.31 11.04 7.37
N THR A 94 -1.25 10.80 8.28
CA THR A 94 -1.45 9.49 8.88
C THR A 94 -2.46 8.69 8.06
N VAL A 95 -2.01 7.57 7.49
CA VAL A 95 -2.84 6.62 6.74
C VAL A 95 -3.00 5.35 7.54
N THR A 96 -4.25 4.95 7.81
CA THR A 96 -4.60 3.79 8.64
C THR A 96 -5.58 2.86 7.95
N GLY A 97 -5.77 1.68 8.52
CA GLY A 97 -6.74 0.68 8.06
C GLY A 97 -6.06 -0.60 7.55
N ASP A 98 -6.88 -1.50 7.01
CA ASP A 98 -6.49 -2.81 6.50
C ASP A 98 -6.91 -2.99 5.03
N GLY A 99 -7.17 -1.89 4.33
CA GLY A 99 -7.46 -1.88 2.89
C GLY A 99 -6.20 -1.92 2.04
N ASP A 100 -6.37 -1.90 0.73
CA ASP A 100 -5.27 -2.02 -0.21
C ASP A 100 -4.90 -0.66 -0.83
N ILE A 101 -3.59 -0.40 -1.00
CA ILE A 101 -3.05 0.73 -1.74
C ILE A 101 -2.20 0.18 -2.88
N GLY A 102 -2.52 0.52 -4.12
CA GLY A 102 -1.69 0.21 -5.28
C GLY A 102 -0.39 1.03 -5.26
N ASP A 103 -0.45 2.27 -5.69
CA ASP A 103 0.70 3.18 -5.74
C ASP A 103 0.61 4.24 -4.64
N LEU A 104 1.65 4.35 -3.83
CA LEU A 104 1.82 5.42 -2.85
C LEU A 104 2.94 6.36 -3.29
N VAL A 105 2.64 7.66 -3.39
CA VAL A 105 3.61 8.72 -3.63
C VAL A 105 3.67 9.64 -2.42
N VAL A 106 4.84 9.76 -1.82
CA VAL A 106 5.08 10.64 -0.67
C VAL A 106 5.96 11.79 -1.10
N ASN A 107 5.38 13.00 -1.15
CA ASN A 107 6.02 14.23 -1.57
C ASN A 107 6.41 15.16 -0.40
N ALA A 108 6.12 14.75 0.83
CA ALA A 108 6.46 15.51 2.03
C ALA A 108 6.85 14.57 3.19
N PRO A 109 7.74 15.00 4.10
CA PRO A 109 8.12 14.20 5.25
C PRO A 109 7.00 14.09 6.28
N GLY A 110 7.11 13.11 7.20
CA GLY A 110 6.21 12.96 8.34
C GLY A 110 4.96 12.11 8.07
N SER A 111 4.87 11.46 6.92
CA SER A 111 3.79 10.50 6.67
C SER A 111 4.00 9.20 7.44
N ASN A 112 2.89 8.66 7.97
CA ASN A 112 2.84 7.38 8.66
C ASN A 112 1.73 6.52 8.05
N VAL A 113 2.10 5.43 7.39
CA VAL A 113 1.19 4.53 6.66
C VAL A 113 1.23 3.15 7.31
N SER A 114 0.10 2.68 7.83
CA SER A 114 0.01 1.43 8.60
C SER A 114 0.01 0.16 7.77
N MET A 115 -0.13 0.27 6.45
CA MET A 115 -0.14 -0.84 5.50
C MET A 115 1.02 -0.72 4.52
N LEU A 116 1.40 -1.84 3.86
CA LEU A 116 2.42 -1.87 2.81
C LEU A 116 1.76 -1.74 1.43
N PRO A 117 1.96 -0.62 0.70
CA PRO A 117 1.49 -0.46 -0.67
C PRO A 117 2.22 -1.38 -1.67
N ASP A 118 1.62 -1.63 -2.84
CA ASP A 118 2.26 -2.42 -3.89
C ASP A 118 3.48 -1.71 -4.49
N GLN A 119 3.38 -0.40 -4.68
CA GLN A 119 4.46 0.46 -5.16
C GLN A 119 4.60 1.68 -4.23
N ILE A 120 5.84 2.07 -3.96
CA ILE A 120 6.15 3.20 -3.08
C ILE A 120 7.15 4.10 -3.78
N VAL A 121 6.84 5.39 -3.84
CA VAL A 121 7.75 6.42 -4.30
C VAL A 121 7.85 7.49 -3.21
N ILE A 122 9.03 7.73 -2.69
CA ILE A 122 9.30 8.81 -1.72
C ILE A 122 10.20 9.83 -2.40
N ARG A 123 9.86 11.11 -2.27
CA ARG A 123 10.68 12.19 -2.82
C ARG A 123 12.09 12.15 -2.24
N PRO A 124 13.15 12.30 -3.06
CA PRO A 124 14.53 12.30 -2.58
C PRO A 124 14.74 13.35 -1.47
N GLY A 125 15.30 12.90 -0.34
CA GLY A 125 15.53 13.73 0.84
C GLY A 125 14.42 13.69 1.90
N ASP A 126 13.26 13.12 1.58
CA ASP A 126 12.18 12.89 2.53
C ASP A 126 12.20 11.46 3.09
N THR A 127 11.47 11.25 4.18
CA THR A 127 11.26 9.93 4.80
C THR A 127 9.81 9.77 5.21
N ALA A 128 9.34 8.52 5.22
CA ALA A 128 8.03 8.13 5.73
C ALA A 128 8.13 6.84 6.56
N ASN A 129 7.26 6.68 7.55
CA ASN A 129 7.07 5.41 8.21
C ASN A 129 6.00 4.61 7.44
N ILE A 130 6.37 3.44 6.92
CA ILE A 130 5.46 2.60 6.13
C ILE A 130 5.51 1.19 6.71
N ASP A 131 4.35 0.69 7.14
CA ASP A 131 4.19 -0.62 7.78
C ASP A 131 5.16 -0.82 8.97
N GLY A 132 5.41 0.26 9.73
CA GLY A 132 6.30 0.27 10.89
C GLY A 132 7.79 0.42 10.56
N GLU A 133 8.17 0.54 9.30
CA GLU A 133 9.55 0.75 8.86
C GLU A 133 9.76 2.20 8.38
N ASN A 134 10.85 2.83 8.81
CA ASN A 134 11.21 4.15 8.31
C ASN A 134 11.93 4.01 6.96
N MET A 135 11.31 4.50 5.91
CA MET A 135 11.80 4.40 4.53
C MET A 135 12.18 5.77 3.98
N ASP A 136 13.26 5.81 3.21
CA ASP A 136 13.62 6.89 2.31
C ASP A 136 13.34 6.49 0.84
N SER A 137 13.75 7.32 -0.10
CA SER A 137 13.53 7.06 -1.53
C SER A 137 14.25 5.80 -2.05
N GLU A 138 15.38 5.43 -1.46
CA GLU A 138 16.15 4.24 -1.85
C GLU A 138 15.49 2.97 -1.31
N ALA A 139 15.12 2.96 -0.02
CA ALA A 139 14.40 1.86 0.61
C ALA A 139 13.02 1.62 -0.03
N ALA A 140 12.30 2.70 -0.40
CA ALA A 140 11.04 2.63 -1.11
C ALA A 140 11.18 1.98 -2.49
N ALA A 141 12.20 2.36 -3.27
CA ALA A 141 12.49 1.74 -4.56
C ALA A 141 12.85 0.26 -4.44
N GLU A 142 13.60 -0.12 -3.40
CA GLU A 142 13.92 -1.52 -3.10
C GLU A 142 12.67 -2.32 -2.73
N SER A 143 11.79 -1.77 -1.90
CA SER A 143 10.51 -2.39 -1.53
C SER A 143 9.56 -2.56 -2.71
N SER A 144 9.56 -1.60 -3.63
CA SER A 144 8.72 -1.62 -4.84
C SER A 144 9.24 -2.55 -5.94
N ALA A 145 10.50 -3.00 -5.87
CA ALA A 145 11.08 -3.92 -6.83
C ALA A 145 10.33 -5.26 -6.85
N ASP A 146 10.45 -6.02 -7.94
CA ASP A 146 9.89 -7.36 -8.05
C ASP A 146 10.26 -8.23 -6.84
N PRO A 147 9.33 -9.07 -6.34
CA PRO A 147 9.61 -9.94 -5.21
C PRO A 147 10.85 -10.81 -5.46
N ARG A 148 11.84 -10.68 -4.62
CA ARG A 148 13.09 -11.43 -4.69
C ARG A 148 13.62 -11.75 -3.30
N LEU A 149 14.43 -12.78 -3.21
CA LEU A 149 15.18 -13.06 -2.00
C LEU A 149 16.31 -12.03 -1.85
N LEU A 150 16.53 -11.57 -0.62
CA LEU A 150 17.64 -10.71 -0.29
C LEU A 150 18.98 -11.44 -0.48
N SER A 151 20.07 -10.67 -0.66
CA SER A 151 21.40 -11.22 -0.80
C SER A 151 21.76 -12.11 0.41
N GLY A 152 22.30 -13.29 0.15
CA GLY A 152 22.66 -14.27 1.18
C GLY A 152 21.53 -15.18 1.64
N TYR A 153 20.36 -15.10 1.01
CA TYR A 153 19.26 -16.02 1.21
C TYR A 153 18.98 -16.88 -0.03
N PRO A 154 18.45 -18.12 0.12
CA PRO A 154 18.15 -18.77 1.40
C PRO A 154 19.43 -19.15 2.19
N LYS A 155 19.36 -19.15 3.52
CA LYS A 155 20.39 -19.70 4.40
C LYS A 155 19.97 -21.07 4.88
N ILE A 156 20.88 -22.02 4.78
CA ILE A 156 20.69 -23.36 5.33
C ILE A 156 21.58 -23.50 6.57
N THR A 157 20.98 -23.78 7.70
CA THR A 157 21.65 -23.95 8.99
C THR A 157 21.22 -25.26 9.65
N ASP A 158 21.90 -25.64 10.71
CA ASP A 158 21.55 -26.81 11.54
C ASP A 158 21.44 -28.11 10.74
N LEU A 159 22.40 -28.31 9.83
CA LEU A 159 22.46 -29.48 9.00
C LEU A 159 22.71 -30.75 9.86
N ALA A 160 21.75 -31.65 9.85
CA ALA A 160 21.84 -32.98 10.45
C ALA A 160 21.46 -34.04 9.42
N PRO A 161 21.75 -35.34 9.66
CA PRO A 161 21.45 -36.38 8.69
C PRO A 161 19.98 -36.48 8.25
N SER A 162 19.05 -35.98 9.08
CA SER A 162 17.61 -36.04 8.83
C SER A 162 16.89 -34.69 8.92
N SER A 163 17.62 -33.61 9.14
CA SER A 163 17.00 -32.27 9.29
C SER A 163 17.94 -31.13 8.88
N ALA A 164 17.36 -30.04 8.45
CA ALA A 164 18.05 -28.78 8.23
C ALA A 164 17.09 -27.61 8.45
N THR A 165 17.60 -26.47 8.86
CA THR A 165 16.82 -25.22 8.96
C THR A 165 17.08 -24.38 7.73
N ALA A 166 16.01 -24.04 7.00
CA ALA A 166 16.07 -23.09 5.88
C ALA A 166 15.45 -21.75 6.30
N GLN A 167 16.22 -20.68 6.16
CA GLN A 167 15.79 -19.32 6.42
C GLN A 167 15.64 -18.58 5.11
N PHE A 168 14.54 -17.81 4.97
CA PHE A 168 14.26 -16.99 3.82
C PHE A 168 14.07 -15.55 4.28
N SER A 169 14.56 -14.61 3.49
CA SER A 169 14.26 -13.18 3.65
C SER A 169 14.10 -12.57 2.27
N GLY A 170 13.03 -11.83 2.08
CA GLY A 170 12.70 -11.17 0.82
C GLY A 170 12.54 -9.66 1.01
N ASN A 171 12.55 -8.92 -0.10
CA ASN A 171 12.29 -7.49 -0.12
C ASN A 171 10.79 -7.14 0.00
N LYS A 172 9.90 -8.14 -0.08
CA LYS A 172 8.45 -7.99 0.09
C LYS A 172 7.90 -9.08 1.00
N ARG A 173 6.78 -8.80 1.65
CA ARG A 173 5.99 -9.81 2.33
C ARG A 173 5.40 -10.79 1.31
N GLY A 174 5.30 -12.05 1.68
CA GLY A 174 4.75 -13.08 0.80
C GLY A 174 4.95 -14.48 1.34
N THR A 175 4.44 -15.45 0.61
CA THR A 175 4.62 -16.87 0.92
C THR A 175 5.71 -17.44 0.04
N VAL A 176 6.72 -18.07 0.67
CA VAL A 176 7.77 -18.78 -0.03
C VAL A 176 7.37 -20.25 -0.15
N TYR A 177 7.26 -20.75 -1.37
CA TYR A 177 7.08 -22.19 -1.64
C TYR A 177 8.44 -22.81 -1.91
N TRP A 178 8.76 -23.89 -1.19
CA TRP A 178 10.00 -24.62 -1.36
C TRP A 178 9.77 -26.11 -1.32
N ALA A 179 10.64 -26.87 -1.97
CA ALA A 179 10.62 -28.30 -1.95
C ALA A 179 12.03 -28.85 -1.75
N VAL A 180 12.15 -29.91 -0.96
CA VAL A 180 13.38 -30.69 -0.83
C VAL A 180 13.25 -31.88 -1.75
N THR A 181 14.13 -31.97 -2.73
CA THR A 181 14.23 -33.18 -3.58
C THR A 181 15.37 -34.06 -3.05
N SER A 182 15.10 -35.35 -2.85
CA SER A 182 16.13 -36.31 -2.51
C SER A 182 17.12 -36.44 -3.69
N VAL A 183 18.40 -36.26 -3.43
CA VAL A 183 19.46 -36.54 -4.40
C VAL A 183 19.94 -37.97 -4.17
N THR A 184 20.02 -38.78 -5.22
CA THR A 184 20.65 -40.08 -5.16
C THR A 184 22.15 -39.93 -4.91
N ALA A 185 22.74 -40.89 -4.23
CA ALA A 185 24.07 -40.87 -3.59
C ALA A 185 25.30 -40.55 -4.51
N GLU A 186 25.10 -40.23 -5.78
CA GLU A 186 26.17 -39.91 -6.71
C GLU A 186 26.44 -38.38 -6.89
N ASP A 187 25.56 -37.54 -6.36
CA ASP A 187 25.72 -36.09 -6.48
C ASP A 187 25.80 -35.46 -5.08
N SER A 188 27.00 -35.10 -4.66
CA SER A 188 27.25 -34.48 -3.34
C SER A 188 26.80 -33.03 -3.21
N SER A 189 26.02 -32.52 -4.17
CA SER A 189 25.47 -31.16 -4.14
C SER A 189 23.96 -31.18 -3.93
N VAL A 190 23.50 -30.71 -2.77
CA VAL A 190 22.09 -30.39 -2.55
C VAL A 190 21.72 -29.19 -3.42
N ARG A 191 21.00 -29.42 -4.49
CA ARG A 191 20.42 -28.34 -5.28
C ARG A 191 19.05 -27.97 -4.73
N LEU A 192 18.97 -26.80 -4.13
CA LEU A 192 17.68 -26.20 -3.80
C LEU A 192 17.09 -25.62 -5.09
N ALA A 193 16.12 -26.31 -5.69
CA ALA A 193 15.35 -25.76 -6.80
C ALA A 193 14.25 -24.86 -6.24
N ILE A 194 14.48 -23.55 -6.24
CA ILE A 194 13.44 -22.57 -5.92
C ILE A 194 12.65 -22.34 -7.21
N SER A 195 11.49 -22.98 -7.34
CA SER A 195 10.56 -22.65 -8.40
C SER A 195 9.84 -21.35 -8.03
N ARG A 196 10.04 -20.34 -8.85
CA ARG A 196 9.35 -19.05 -8.78
C ARG A 196 7.88 -19.27 -9.12
N TRP A 197 7.02 -19.33 -8.13
CA TRP A 197 5.58 -19.11 -8.33
C TRP A 197 5.21 -17.85 -7.56
N LEU A 198 5.20 -16.75 -8.26
CA LEU A 198 4.54 -15.53 -7.82
C LEU A 198 3.08 -15.68 -8.21
N SER A 199 2.23 -15.94 -7.25
CA SER A 199 0.80 -15.77 -7.41
C SER A 199 0.53 -14.26 -7.28
N ALA A 200 0.46 -13.56 -8.40
CA ALA A 200 -0.26 -12.31 -8.43
C ALA A 200 -1.72 -12.66 -8.15
N LYS A 201 -2.28 -12.14 -7.07
CA LYS A 201 -3.72 -12.15 -6.88
C LYS A 201 -4.32 -11.33 -8.03
N ALA A 202 -5.07 -11.98 -8.87
CA ALA A 202 -5.99 -11.35 -9.79
C ALA A 202 -7.25 -10.89 -9.05
#